data_37673971f477249a13cb09cd425eb923
#
_entry.id   37673971f477249a13cb09cd425eb923
#
_cell.length_a   1.000
_cell.length_b   1.000
_cell.length_c   1.000
_cell.angle_alpha   90.00
_cell.angle_beta   90.00
_cell.angle_gamma   90.00
#
_symmetry.space_group_name_H-M   'P 1'
#
loop_
_entity.id
_entity.type
_entity.pdbx_description
1 polymer ?
#
loop_
_entity_poly.entity_id
_entity_poly.type
_entity_poly.pdbx_seq_one_letter_code
_entity_poly.pdbx_strand_id
1 'polypeptide(L)'
;MIKPRRIGHATFETPDLPRLVDYYTEVMGLVLAERDKDRAFLATKIGQLAIQINKGDVERCTTVSFEVAPESDFGALARELEKDGIKSELRNDSVPSIGPVLTFKDNKGTTIALFKEWSYLGKHLAHHGIGPLKLGHIAWVVENPAKTAEFYSKVMGFRVSDWISDFFVFMRCNSDHHTVNFIRGTVSKMHHMAFELKDFIHLQNSCDLFGQRKIPIIWGPLRHGPGHNLATYHRNPDDQVIELFCELDKMVDEELGYFEPRPWHQDTPQRPKTWEAGKTSNWGPPPTPEFHRARDAVAAQPAQH
;
A
#
# COMPACT_ATOMS: atom_id res chain seq x y z
N MET A 1 19.89 1.23 11.03
CA MET A 1 18.55 0.70 10.72
C MET A 1 17.59 1.85 10.49
N ILE A 2 16.89 1.83 9.36
CA ILE A 2 15.82 2.78 9.02
C ILE A 2 14.64 2.55 9.98
N LYS A 3 13.93 3.63 10.34
CA LYS A 3 12.72 3.55 11.20
C LYS A 3 11.58 4.30 10.52
N PRO A 4 10.87 3.66 9.59
CA PRO A 4 9.73 4.26 8.93
C PRO A 4 8.58 4.43 9.92
N ARG A 5 7.79 5.49 9.74
CA ARG A 5 6.62 5.81 10.56
C ARG A 5 5.31 5.46 9.87
N ARG A 6 5.28 5.57 8.53
CA ARG A 6 4.11 5.27 7.69
C ARG A 6 4.49 5.27 6.22
N ILE A 7 3.61 4.75 5.38
CA ILE A 7 3.66 5.00 3.93
C ILE A 7 3.36 6.49 3.68
N GLY A 8 4.13 7.10 2.78
CA GLY A 8 3.85 8.43 2.25
C GLY A 8 2.98 8.30 1.00
N HIS A 9 3.62 8.11 -0.15
CA HIS A 9 2.95 7.95 -1.44
C HIS A 9 3.52 6.78 -2.23
N ALA A 10 2.76 6.31 -3.22
CA ALA A 10 3.22 5.36 -4.22
C ALA A 10 3.30 6.05 -5.59
N THR A 11 4.31 5.66 -6.40
CA THR A 11 4.48 6.16 -7.76
C THR A 11 4.15 5.06 -8.76
N PHE A 12 3.31 5.39 -9.72
CA PHE A 12 2.87 4.52 -10.79
C PHE A 12 3.32 5.03 -12.15
N GLU A 13 3.56 4.11 -13.06
CA GLU A 13 3.64 4.39 -14.49
C GLU A 13 2.38 3.89 -15.18
N THR A 14 1.92 4.63 -16.21
CA THR A 14 0.75 4.30 -17.02
C THR A 14 0.91 4.85 -18.45
N PRO A 15 0.45 4.12 -19.47
CA PRO A 15 0.37 4.67 -20.84
C PRO A 15 -0.75 5.71 -21.01
N ASP A 16 -1.76 5.70 -20.13
CA ASP A 16 -2.92 6.60 -20.19
C ASP A 16 -3.06 7.43 -18.90
N LEU A 17 -2.19 8.43 -18.76
CA LEU A 17 -2.17 9.34 -17.60
C LEU A 17 -3.52 10.03 -17.37
N PRO A 18 -4.24 10.57 -18.38
CA PRO A 18 -5.55 11.18 -18.16
C PRO A 18 -6.56 10.22 -17.54
N ARG A 19 -6.71 9.04 -18.09
CA ARG A 19 -7.67 8.02 -17.62
C ARG A 19 -7.42 7.63 -16.17
N LEU A 20 -6.16 7.44 -15.78
CA LEU A 20 -5.82 7.06 -14.42
C LEU A 20 -6.04 8.24 -13.44
N VAL A 21 -5.73 9.46 -13.84
CA VAL A 21 -6.02 10.67 -13.05
C VAL A 21 -7.53 10.83 -12.83
N ASP A 22 -8.34 10.67 -13.87
CA ASP A 22 -9.81 10.78 -13.78
C ASP A 22 -10.37 9.74 -12.81
N TYR A 23 -9.86 8.51 -12.83
CA TYR A 23 -10.26 7.50 -11.86
C TYR A 23 -9.94 7.92 -10.42
N TYR A 24 -8.71 8.37 -10.15
CA TYR A 24 -8.34 8.74 -8.79
C TYR A 24 -9.07 10.00 -8.30
N THR A 25 -9.44 10.91 -9.17
CA THR A 25 -10.22 12.11 -8.79
C THR A 25 -11.71 11.80 -8.67
N GLU A 26 -12.33 11.19 -9.70
CA GLU A 26 -13.79 11.05 -9.79
C GLU A 26 -14.35 9.84 -9.03
N VAL A 27 -13.55 8.76 -8.90
CA VAL A 27 -13.98 7.55 -8.18
C VAL A 27 -13.38 7.53 -6.78
N MET A 28 -12.05 7.60 -6.68
CA MET A 28 -11.38 7.55 -5.39
C MET A 28 -11.53 8.85 -4.58
N GLY A 29 -11.84 9.97 -5.22
CA GLY A 29 -12.01 11.27 -4.56
C GLY A 29 -10.72 11.84 -4.00
N LEU A 30 -9.59 11.53 -4.63
CA LEU A 30 -8.32 12.20 -4.37
C LEU A 30 -8.32 13.59 -5.01
N VAL A 31 -7.54 14.48 -4.46
CA VAL A 31 -7.39 15.86 -4.96
C VAL A 31 -6.20 15.93 -5.89
N LEU A 32 -6.42 16.34 -7.14
CA LEU A 32 -5.32 16.64 -8.07
C LEU A 32 -4.60 17.90 -7.57
N ALA A 33 -3.40 17.73 -7.02
CA ALA A 33 -2.62 18.81 -6.45
C ALA A 33 -1.81 19.56 -7.52
N GLU A 34 -1.11 18.81 -8.35
CA GLU A 34 -0.32 19.33 -9.47
C GLU A 34 -0.36 18.35 -10.64
N ARG A 35 -0.22 18.88 -11.85
CA ARG A 35 -0.12 18.09 -13.08
C ARG A 35 0.74 18.83 -14.12
N ASP A 36 1.62 18.11 -14.77
CA ASP A 36 2.27 18.53 -16.01
C ASP A 36 1.91 17.57 -17.17
N LYS A 37 2.62 17.64 -18.27
CA LYS A 37 2.38 16.81 -19.46
C LYS A 37 2.56 15.32 -19.19
N ASP A 38 3.51 14.97 -18.33
CA ASP A 38 3.99 13.60 -18.14
C ASP A 38 3.79 13.09 -16.70
N ARG A 39 3.32 13.95 -15.77
CA ARG A 39 3.15 13.59 -14.36
C ARG A 39 1.91 14.20 -13.75
N ALA A 40 1.35 13.50 -12.76
CA ALA A 40 0.28 14.01 -11.90
C ALA A 40 0.54 13.62 -10.44
N PHE A 41 0.13 14.48 -9.52
CA PHE A 41 0.28 14.30 -8.07
C PHE A 41 -1.09 14.46 -7.41
N LEU A 42 -1.51 13.42 -6.69
CA LEU A 42 -2.83 13.34 -6.08
C LEU A 42 -2.71 13.19 -4.57
N ALA A 43 -3.44 14.02 -3.86
CA ALA A 43 -3.47 14.05 -2.41
C ALA A 43 -4.78 13.49 -1.86
N THR A 44 -4.77 13.00 -0.63
CA THR A 44 -5.98 12.72 0.13
C THR A 44 -6.72 14.02 0.48
N LYS A 45 -7.95 13.93 0.96
CA LYS A 45 -8.75 15.11 1.37
C LYS A 45 -8.09 15.96 2.44
N ILE A 46 -7.22 15.38 3.27
CA ILE A 46 -6.44 16.15 4.26
C ILE A 46 -5.21 16.82 3.65
N GLY A 47 -4.97 16.68 2.35
CA GLY A 47 -3.82 17.32 1.67
C GLY A 47 -2.52 16.55 1.77
N GLN A 48 -2.54 15.28 2.15
CA GLN A 48 -1.35 14.42 2.15
C GLN A 48 -1.18 13.77 0.78
N LEU A 49 -0.01 13.95 0.16
CA LEU A 49 0.32 13.26 -1.09
C LEU A 49 0.18 11.74 -0.89
N ALA A 50 -0.58 11.09 -1.76
CA ALA A 50 -0.84 9.66 -1.72
C ALA A 50 -0.38 8.93 -2.99
N ILE A 51 -0.57 9.55 -4.16
CA ILE A 51 -0.28 8.95 -5.46
C ILE A 51 0.48 9.95 -6.32
N GLN A 52 1.58 9.48 -6.91
CA GLN A 52 2.22 10.09 -8.07
C GLN A 52 1.98 9.18 -9.28
N ILE A 53 1.61 9.75 -10.41
CA ILE A 53 1.44 9.02 -11.67
C ILE A 53 2.40 9.64 -12.67
N ASN A 54 3.20 8.81 -13.30
CA ASN A 54 4.08 9.19 -14.42
C ASN A 54 3.58 8.53 -15.70
N LYS A 55 3.69 9.24 -16.81
CA LYS A 55 3.49 8.63 -18.11
C LYS A 55 4.62 7.62 -18.38
N GLY A 56 4.27 6.43 -18.82
CA GLY A 56 5.20 5.34 -19.16
C GLY A 56 4.57 4.37 -20.13
N ASP A 57 5.31 3.35 -20.55
CA ASP A 57 4.84 2.38 -21.56
C ASP A 57 4.09 1.19 -20.96
N VAL A 58 4.17 1.00 -19.64
CA VAL A 58 3.58 -0.15 -18.93
C VAL A 58 2.98 0.29 -17.60
N GLU A 59 1.93 -0.43 -17.18
CA GLU A 59 1.24 -0.22 -15.91
C GLU A 59 2.00 -0.90 -14.77
N ARG A 60 2.64 -0.13 -13.91
CA ARG A 60 3.38 -0.67 -12.76
C ARG A 60 3.54 0.31 -11.61
N CYS A 61 3.67 -0.19 -10.41
CA CYS A 61 4.17 0.55 -9.25
C CYS A 61 5.70 0.53 -9.26
N THR A 62 6.34 1.69 -9.33
CA THR A 62 7.80 1.83 -9.43
C THR A 62 8.47 2.22 -8.13
N THR A 63 7.76 2.97 -7.30
CA THR A 63 8.31 3.54 -6.06
C THR A 63 7.28 3.50 -4.94
N VAL A 64 7.75 3.21 -3.73
CA VAL A 64 6.98 3.41 -2.50
C VAL A 64 7.79 4.31 -1.58
N SER A 65 7.17 5.38 -1.09
CA SER A 65 7.81 6.27 -0.15
C SER A 65 7.38 5.97 1.29
N PHE A 66 8.31 6.21 2.22
CA PHE A 66 8.05 6.08 3.65
C PHE A 66 8.52 7.34 4.38
N GLU A 67 7.66 7.86 5.24
CA GLU A 67 8.08 8.89 6.19
C GLU A 67 8.95 8.26 7.26
N VAL A 68 10.09 8.88 7.54
CA VAL A 68 10.96 8.54 8.67
C VAL A 68 10.92 9.65 9.74
N ALA A 69 11.48 9.39 10.89
CA ALA A 69 11.51 10.37 11.97
C ALA A 69 12.22 11.67 11.52
N PRO A 70 11.74 12.87 11.94
CA PRO A 70 12.32 14.15 11.50
C PRO A 70 13.81 14.31 11.82
N GLU A 71 14.26 13.69 12.90
CA GLU A 71 15.67 13.67 13.33
C GLU A 71 16.57 12.72 12.53
N SER A 72 16.02 11.96 11.57
CA SER A 72 16.79 11.03 10.76
C SER A 72 17.88 11.74 9.95
N ASP A 73 19.11 11.27 10.08
CA ASP A 73 20.25 11.74 9.29
C ASP A 73 20.38 10.88 8.00
N PHE A 74 20.02 11.44 6.87
CA PHE A 74 20.12 10.75 5.57
C PHE A 74 21.54 10.38 5.18
N GLY A 75 22.55 11.18 5.61
CA GLY A 75 23.94 10.83 5.39
C GLY A 75 24.37 9.61 6.21
N ALA A 76 23.93 9.50 7.46
CA ALA A 76 24.15 8.30 8.27
C ALA A 76 23.41 7.09 7.69
N LEU A 77 22.15 7.24 7.29
CA LEU A 77 21.39 6.15 6.67
C LEU A 77 22.03 5.68 5.36
N ALA A 78 22.52 6.58 4.52
CA ALA A 78 23.23 6.21 3.28
C ALA A 78 24.48 5.38 3.57
N ARG A 79 25.28 5.76 4.57
CA ARG A 79 26.44 4.98 5.00
C ARG A 79 26.09 3.60 5.56
N GLU A 80 24.96 3.48 6.27
CA GLU A 80 24.49 2.18 6.76
C GLU A 80 24.05 1.29 5.59
N LEU A 81 23.30 1.82 4.62
CA LEU A 81 22.90 1.10 3.42
C LEU A 81 24.12 0.62 2.61
N GLU A 82 25.14 1.47 2.48
CA GLU A 82 26.38 1.12 1.78
C GLU A 82 27.14 -0.06 2.43
N LYS A 83 27.15 -0.14 3.78
CA LYS A 83 27.74 -1.31 4.50
C LYS A 83 27.03 -2.62 4.14
N ASP A 84 25.74 -2.57 3.86
CA ASP A 84 24.93 -3.70 3.43
C ASP A 84 24.99 -3.91 1.90
N GLY A 85 25.84 -3.15 1.18
CA GLY A 85 26.00 -3.23 -0.27
C GLY A 85 24.83 -2.59 -1.05
N ILE A 86 24.01 -1.79 -0.40
CA ILE A 86 22.84 -1.13 -0.98
C ILE A 86 23.22 0.29 -1.41
N LYS A 87 23.22 0.55 -2.71
CA LYS A 87 23.45 1.89 -3.26
C LYS A 87 22.25 2.79 -2.99
N SER A 88 22.49 3.98 -2.50
CA SER A 88 21.46 4.99 -2.25
C SER A 88 21.83 6.33 -2.88
N GLU A 89 20.82 7.15 -3.13
CA GLU A 89 20.94 8.48 -3.72
C GLU A 89 20.08 9.48 -2.94
N LEU A 90 20.69 10.61 -2.56
CA LEU A 90 19.94 11.74 -1.99
C LEU A 90 19.45 12.62 -3.16
N ARG A 91 18.13 12.79 -3.26
CA ARG A 91 17.47 13.54 -4.33
C ARG A 91 16.71 14.73 -3.76
N ASN A 92 16.77 15.83 -4.48
CA ASN A 92 16.01 17.04 -4.21
C ASN A 92 14.99 17.29 -5.33
N ASP A 93 14.50 16.22 -5.95
CA ASP A 93 13.53 16.31 -7.02
C ASP A 93 12.24 16.96 -6.50
N SER A 94 11.61 17.69 -7.37
CA SER A 94 10.34 18.34 -7.08
C SER A 94 9.20 17.32 -7.00
N VAL A 95 9.06 16.70 -5.85
CA VAL A 95 7.82 16.05 -5.45
C VAL A 95 7.06 17.09 -4.62
N PRO A 96 5.88 17.51 -5.04
CA PRO A 96 5.13 18.54 -4.33
C PRO A 96 4.96 18.20 -2.85
N SER A 97 5.17 19.16 -1.98
CA SER A 97 5.05 19.05 -0.52
C SER A 97 6.06 18.17 0.20
N ILE A 98 6.99 17.54 -0.50
CA ILE A 98 7.99 16.65 0.10
C ILE A 98 9.39 17.27 -0.08
N GLY A 99 10.14 17.34 1.01
CA GLY A 99 11.53 17.80 1.02
C GLY A 99 12.48 16.76 0.38
N PRO A 100 13.80 16.84 0.66
CA PRO A 100 14.76 15.89 0.14
C PRO A 100 14.39 14.45 0.47
N VAL A 101 14.64 13.53 -0.46
CA VAL A 101 14.39 12.08 -0.33
C VAL A 101 15.68 11.28 -0.48
N LEU A 102 15.87 10.27 0.37
CA LEU A 102 16.91 9.27 0.19
C LEU A 102 16.29 8.06 -0.52
N THR A 103 16.80 7.73 -1.71
CA THR A 103 16.27 6.62 -2.52
C THR A 103 17.25 5.46 -2.60
N PHE A 104 16.71 4.24 -2.65
CA PHE A 104 17.48 3.01 -2.90
C PHE A 104 16.56 1.93 -3.46
N LYS A 105 17.13 0.83 -3.95
CA LYS A 105 16.36 -0.34 -4.38
C LYS A 105 16.27 -1.34 -3.25
N ASP A 106 15.08 -1.86 -3.00
CA ASP A 106 14.91 -3.02 -2.13
C ASP A 106 15.29 -4.32 -2.86
N ASN A 107 15.22 -5.44 -2.14
CA ASN A 107 15.65 -6.74 -2.64
C ASN A 107 14.76 -7.35 -3.75
N LYS A 108 13.63 -6.71 -4.06
CA LYS A 108 12.76 -7.07 -5.20
C LYS A 108 12.86 -6.08 -6.37
N GLY A 109 13.71 -5.05 -6.25
CA GLY A 109 13.96 -4.06 -7.29
C GLY A 109 13.04 -2.84 -7.27
N THR A 110 12.12 -2.73 -6.31
CA THR A 110 11.28 -1.55 -6.14
C THR A 110 12.10 -0.40 -5.56
N THR A 111 11.89 0.81 -6.05
CA THR A 111 12.49 2.00 -5.45
C THR A 111 11.80 2.31 -4.12
N ILE A 112 12.58 2.41 -3.07
CA ILE A 112 12.16 2.95 -1.78
C ILE A 112 12.61 4.40 -1.72
N ALA A 113 11.73 5.31 -1.31
CA ALA A 113 12.01 6.72 -1.12
C ALA A 113 11.72 7.11 0.32
N LEU A 114 12.75 7.50 1.07
CA LEU A 114 12.61 7.95 2.44
C LEU A 114 12.54 9.47 2.48
N PHE A 115 11.56 10.01 3.19
CA PHE A 115 11.40 11.44 3.40
C PHE A 115 11.11 11.75 4.88
N LYS A 116 11.36 12.98 5.31
CA LYS A 116 11.10 13.43 6.67
C LYS A 116 10.39 14.78 6.76
N GLU A 117 10.43 15.54 5.68
CA GLU A 117 9.83 16.86 5.59
C GLU A 117 8.69 16.82 4.57
N TRP A 118 7.53 17.31 4.98
CA TRP A 118 6.37 17.40 4.09
C TRP A 118 5.43 18.50 4.56
N SER A 119 4.57 18.95 3.65
CA SER A 119 3.52 19.93 3.93
C SER A 119 2.21 19.51 3.28
N TYR A 120 1.09 20.08 3.72
CA TYR A 120 -0.21 19.79 3.13
C TYR A 120 -0.32 20.36 1.71
N LEU A 121 -0.88 19.57 0.80
CA LEU A 121 -1.22 19.93 -0.56
C LEU A 121 -2.70 20.25 -0.69
N GLY A 122 -2.99 21.25 -1.53
CA GLY A 122 -4.37 21.57 -1.92
C GLY A 122 -5.10 22.44 -0.90
N LYS A 123 -5.63 23.54 -1.43
CA LYS A 123 -6.48 24.48 -0.68
C LYS A 123 -7.97 24.17 -0.86
N HIS A 124 -8.32 23.26 -1.75
CA HIS A 124 -9.69 22.93 -2.11
C HIS A 124 -9.92 21.44 -1.97
N LEU A 125 -10.82 21.08 -1.07
CA LEU A 125 -11.24 19.69 -0.87
C LEU A 125 -12.22 19.30 -1.98
N ALA A 126 -11.92 18.24 -2.72
CA ALA A 126 -12.93 17.60 -3.55
C ALA A 126 -14.02 16.97 -2.64
N HIS A 127 -15.28 17.18 -3.01
CA HIS A 127 -16.43 16.69 -2.24
C HIS A 127 -17.15 15.53 -2.93
N HIS A 128 -16.52 14.89 -3.89
CA HIS A 128 -17.08 13.76 -4.63
C HIS A 128 -16.16 12.54 -4.51
N GLY A 129 -16.63 11.39 -4.98
CA GLY A 129 -15.92 10.12 -4.88
C GLY A 129 -15.85 9.58 -3.45
N ILE A 130 -15.02 8.56 -3.25
CA ILE A 130 -14.88 7.84 -1.98
C ILE A 130 -14.24 8.72 -0.90
N GLY A 131 -13.11 9.33 -1.18
CA GLY A 131 -12.37 10.20 -0.26
C GLY A 131 -11.74 9.46 0.91
N PRO A 132 -10.80 8.54 0.66
CA PRO A 132 -10.12 7.79 1.71
C PRO A 132 -9.29 8.71 2.62
N LEU A 133 -9.00 8.21 3.83
CA LEU A 133 -8.22 8.96 4.82
C LEU A 133 -6.72 8.97 4.48
N LYS A 134 -6.18 7.81 4.09
CA LYS A 134 -4.76 7.64 3.76
C LYS A 134 -4.53 6.43 2.88
N LEU A 135 -3.36 6.38 2.23
CA LEU A 135 -2.77 5.15 1.74
C LEU A 135 -2.31 4.34 2.95
N GLY A 136 -2.90 3.18 3.20
CA GLY A 136 -2.68 2.39 4.40
C GLY A 136 -1.61 1.33 4.26
N HIS A 137 -1.70 0.51 3.20
CA HIS A 137 -0.70 -0.54 2.94
C HIS A 137 -0.57 -0.88 1.45
N ILE A 138 0.53 -1.57 1.13
CA ILE A 138 0.76 -2.16 -0.20
C ILE A 138 1.18 -3.61 -0.04
N ALA A 139 0.55 -4.50 -0.81
CA ALA A 139 0.92 -5.89 -0.90
C ALA A 139 1.69 -6.17 -2.19
N TRP A 140 2.67 -7.05 -2.10
CA TRP A 140 3.55 -7.43 -3.19
C TRP A 140 3.54 -8.94 -3.41
N VAL A 141 3.52 -9.36 -4.67
CA VAL A 141 3.90 -10.70 -5.05
C VAL A 141 5.42 -10.75 -5.10
N VAL A 142 6.02 -11.76 -4.48
CA VAL A 142 7.46 -11.99 -4.44
C VAL A 142 7.77 -13.48 -4.53
N GLU A 143 8.92 -13.85 -5.04
CA GLU A 143 9.31 -15.26 -5.14
C GLU A 143 9.55 -15.89 -3.75
N ASN A 144 10.17 -15.15 -2.84
CA ASN A 144 10.50 -15.62 -1.49
C ASN A 144 10.08 -14.60 -0.42
N PRO A 145 8.87 -14.74 0.18
CA PRO A 145 8.40 -13.85 1.23
C PRO A 145 9.30 -13.79 2.46
N ALA A 146 9.90 -14.91 2.86
CA ALA A 146 10.78 -14.96 4.04
C ALA A 146 12.05 -14.13 3.83
N LYS A 147 12.70 -14.24 2.68
CA LYS A 147 13.88 -13.44 2.33
C LYS A 147 13.53 -11.94 2.23
N THR A 148 12.34 -11.63 1.70
CA THR A 148 11.89 -10.24 1.62
C THR A 148 11.55 -9.69 3.00
N ALA A 149 10.88 -10.46 3.85
CA ALA A 149 10.61 -10.10 5.24
C ALA A 149 11.88 -9.85 6.04
N GLU A 150 12.91 -10.70 5.84
CA GLU A 150 14.23 -10.52 6.46
C GLU A 150 14.87 -9.19 6.06
N PHE A 151 14.84 -8.85 4.77
CA PHE A 151 15.33 -7.54 4.28
C PHE A 151 14.59 -6.39 4.94
N TYR A 152 13.25 -6.42 4.93
CA TYR A 152 12.43 -5.36 5.52
C TYR A 152 12.62 -5.26 7.03
N SER A 153 12.88 -6.34 7.73
CA SER A 153 13.19 -6.32 9.17
C SER A 153 14.56 -5.74 9.44
N LYS A 154 15.60 -6.20 8.75
CA LYS A 154 17.00 -5.81 9.02
C LYS A 154 17.32 -4.40 8.53
N VAL A 155 16.92 -4.08 7.30
CA VAL A 155 17.25 -2.80 6.66
C VAL A 155 16.24 -1.73 7.01
N MET A 156 14.94 -2.03 6.84
CA MET A 156 13.85 -1.08 6.99
C MET A 156 13.29 -0.98 8.40
N GLY A 157 13.63 -1.90 9.31
CA GLY A 157 13.15 -1.88 10.68
C GLY A 157 11.66 -2.24 10.85
N PHE A 158 11.08 -2.94 9.88
CA PHE A 158 9.72 -3.47 9.99
C PHE A 158 9.66 -4.66 10.95
N ARG A 159 8.50 -4.88 11.53
CA ARG A 159 8.21 -6.01 12.41
C ARG A 159 7.15 -6.90 11.76
N VAL A 160 7.32 -8.22 11.92
CA VAL A 160 6.31 -9.19 11.48
C VAL A 160 5.11 -9.12 12.41
N SER A 161 3.92 -9.07 11.85
CA SER A 161 2.64 -9.14 12.56
C SER A 161 2.05 -10.54 12.49
N ASP A 162 1.92 -11.07 11.27
CA ASP A 162 1.35 -12.39 11.05
C ASP A 162 1.97 -13.08 9.84
N TRP A 163 1.80 -14.39 9.79
CA TRP A 163 1.98 -15.22 8.61
C TRP A 163 0.68 -15.95 8.27
N ILE A 164 0.46 -16.26 6.99
CA ILE A 164 -0.43 -17.36 6.60
C ILE A 164 0.48 -18.47 6.07
N SER A 165 0.54 -19.58 6.81
CA SER A 165 1.50 -20.65 6.57
C SER A 165 2.93 -20.09 6.38
N ASP A 166 3.60 -20.44 5.28
CA ASP A 166 4.94 -19.96 4.90
C ASP A 166 4.93 -19.08 3.65
N PHE A 167 3.74 -18.75 3.13
CA PHE A 167 3.64 -18.12 1.81
C PHE A 167 3.17 -16.66 1.83
N PHE A 168 2.64 -16.16 2.93
CA PHE A 168 2.16 -14.78 3.01
C PHE A 168 2.51 -14.15 4.36
N VAL A 169 3.25 -13.05 4.36
CA VAL A 169 3.68 -12.32 5.57
C VAL A 169 3.10 -10.91 5.58
N PHE A 170 2.69 -10.49 6.78
CA PHE A 170 2.19 -9.15 7.10
C PHE A 170 3.19 -8.46 8.00
N MET A 171 3.60 -7.22 7.62
CA MET A 171 4.62 -6.48 8.36
C MET A 171 4.19 -5.05 8.63
N ARG A 172 4.56 -4.55 9.82
CA ARG A 172 4.23 -3.22 10.29
C ARG A 172 5.46 -2.37 10.53
N CYS A 173 5.32 -1.05 10.38
CA CYS A 173 6.28 -0.05 10.80
C CYS A 173 5.72 0.92 11.86
N ASN A 174 4.44 0.82 12.14
CA ASN A 174 3.70 1.62 13.11
C ASN A 174 2.69 0.74 13.86
N SER A 175 1.66 1.33 14.46
CA SER A 175 0.62 0.60 15.17
C SER A 175 -0.33 -0.21 14.28
N ASP A 176 -0.43 0.09 13.00
CA ASP A 176 -1.28 -0.67 12.07
C ASP A 176 -0.77 -2.11 11.97
N HIS A 177 -1.67 -3.09 11.99
CA HIS A 177 -1.30 -4.51 11.87
C HIS A 177 -0.34 -4.76 10.70
N HIS A 178 -0.55 -4.08 9.59
CA HIS A 178 0.39 -4.16 8.48
C HIS A 178 0.43 -2.88 7.64
N THR A 179 1.59 -2.63 7.09
CA THR A 179 1.90 -1.52 6.19
C THR A 179 2.42 -2.04 4.86
N VAL A 180 3.11 -3.19 4.89
CA VAL A 180 3.54 -3.94 3.70
C VAL A 180 3.27 -5.42 3.89
N ASN A 181 2.93 -6.10 2.78
CA ASN A 181 2.64 -7.52 2.77
C ASN A 181 3.37 -8.18 1.60
N PHE A 182 3.85 -9.42 1.81
CA PHE A 182 4.54 -10.18 0.77
C PHE A 182 3.92 -11.55 0.62
N ILE A 183 3.35 -11.82 -0.56
CA ILE A 183 2.74 -13.10 -0.91
C ILE A 183 3.59 -13.83 -1.95
N ARG A 184 3.76 -15.13 -1.80
CA ARG A 184 4.54 -15.94 -2.74
C ARG A 184 3.88 -16.01 -4.11
N GLY A 185 4.66 -15.78 -5.16
CA GLY A 185 4.31 -15.96 -6.56
C GLY A 185 5.56 -16.09 -7.43
N THR A 186 5.39 -16.15 -8.73
CA THR A 186 6.47 -16.43 -9.70
C THR A 186 7.14 -15.17 -10.25
N VAL A 187 6.57 -13.99 -10.00
CA VAL A 187 7.10 -12.70 -10.46
C VAL A 187 6.97 -11.65 -9.37
N SER A 188 7.92 -10.73 -9.29
CA SER A 188 7.81 -9.60 -8.36
C SER A 188 6.98 -8.48 -8.98
N LYS A 189 5.80 -8.22 -8.40
CA LYS A 189 4.91 -7.13 -8.81
C LYS A 189 4.02 -6.68 -7.63
N MET A 190 3.40 -5.53 -7.75
CA MET A 190 2.34 -5.14 -6.81
C MET A 190 1.16 -6.12 -6.93
N HIS A 191 0.68 -6.62 -5.79
CA HIS A 191 -0.55 -7.41 -5.70
C HIS A 191 -1.77 -6.47 -5.60
N HIS A 192 -1.77 -5.59 -4.60
CA HIS A 192 -2.77 -4.56 -4.42
C HIS A 192 -2.23 -3.38 -3.63
N MET A 193 -2.93 -2.28 -3.72
CA MET A 193 -2.76 -1.09 -2.92
C MET A 193 -4.04 -0.81 -2.14
N ALA A 194 -3.91 -0.43 -0.87
CA ALA A 194 -5.03 -0.32 0.05
C ALA A 194 -5.18 1.08 0.64
N PHE A 195 -6.41 1.59 0.60
CA PHE A 195 -6.77 2.88 1.18
C PHE A 195 -7.66 2.71 2.41
N GLU A 196 -7.30 3.39 3.49
CA GLU A 196 -8.08 3.37 4.72
C GLU A 196 -9.29 4.30 4.63
N LEU A 197 -10.44 3.76 4.99
CA LEU A 197 -11.71 4.45 5.14
C LEU A 197 -11.96 4.72 6.63
N LYS A 198 -12.89 5.61 6.91
CA LYS A 198 -13.22 5.99 8.29
C LYS A 198 -13.83 4.85 9.09
N ASP A 199 -14.82 4.17 8.53
CA ASP A 199 -15.63 3.14 9.20
C ASP A 199 -16.39 2.29 8.19
N PHE A 200 -17.20 1.34 8.68
CA PHE A 200 -17.99 0.45 7.83
C PHE A 200 -19.05 1.19 7.00
N ILE A 201 -19.62 2.29 7.51
CA ILE A 201 -20.59 3.08 6.74
C ILE A 201 -19.92 3.71 5.52
N HIS A 202 -18.68 4.18 5.69
CA HIS A 202 -17.89 4.71 4.58
C HIS A 202 -17.58 3.63 3.52
N LEU A 203 -17.29 2.39 3.96
CA LEU A 203 -17.09 1.25 3.08
C LEU A 203 -18.39 0.87 2.34
N GLN A 204 -19.54 0.86 3.02
CA GLN A 204 -20.84 0.64 2.41
C GLN A 204 -21.14 1.67 1.33
N ASN A 205 -20.98 2.97 1.64
CA ASN A 205 -21.19 4.04 0.68
C ASN A 205 -20.27 3.91 -0.54
N SER A 206 -19.07 3.40 -0.34
CA SER A 206 -18.14 3.12 -1.45
C SER A 206 -18.66 2.00 -2.35
N CYS A 207 -19.25 0.95 -1.78
CA CYS A 207 -19.90 -0.12 -2.54
C CYS A 207 -21.11 0.40 -3.34
N ASP A 208 -21.92 1.29 -2.75
CA ASP A 208 -23.03 1.94 -3.45
C ASP A 208 -22.55 2.78 -4.65
N LEU A 209 -21.45 3.53 -4.47
CA LEU A 209 -20.81 4.27 -5.56
C LEU A 209 -20.31 3.34 -6.67
N PHE A 210 -19.70 2.20 -6.31
CA PHE A 210 -19.26 1.21 -7.30
C PHE A 210 -20.45 0.66 -8.08
N GLY A 211 -21.57 0.36 -7.43
CA GLY A 211 -22.81 -0.06 -8.10
C GLY A 211 -23.33 1.00 -9.08
N GLN A 212 -23.38 2.26 -8.67
CA GLN A 212 -23.79 3.38 -9.52
C GLN A 212 -22.87 3.58 -10.73
N ARG A 213 -21.56 3.45 -10.54
CA ARG A 213 -20.52 3.61 -11.58
C ARG A 213 -20.28 2.32 -12.38
N LYS A 214 -20.97 1.23 -12.06
CA LYS A 214 -20.80 -0.10 -12.68
C LYS A 214 -19.36 -0.64 -12.57
N ILE A 215 -18.68 -0.33 -11.46
CA ILE A 215 -17.37 -0.86 -11.14
C ILE A 215 -17.54 -2.19 -10.42
N PRO A 216 -17.06 -3.32 -10.96
CA PRO A 216 -17.21 -4.62 -10.31
C PRO A 216 -16.44 -4.71 -9.00
N ILE A 217 -17.09 -5.21 -7.95
CA ILE A 217 -16.42 -5.66 -6.73
C ILE A 217 -15.89 -7.07 -7.01
N ILE A 218 -14.58 -7.25 -6.96
CA ILE A 218 -13.94 -8.54 -7.24
C ILE A 218 -13.74 -9.40 -5.99
N TRP A 219 -13.83 -8.81 -4.79
CA TRP A 219 -13.89 -9.51 -3.51
C TRP A 219 -14.43 -8.59 -2.43
N GLY A 220 -15.29 -9.12 -1.56
CA GLY A 220 -15.90 -8.39 -0.44
C GLY A 220 -17.34 -7.91 -0.72
N PRO A 221 -17.94 -7.14 0.21
CA PRO A 221 -17.41 -6.82 1.55
C PRO A 221 -17.15 -8.07 2.39
N LEU A 222 -16.06 -8.03 3.16
CA LEU A 222 -15.66 -9.16 4.01
C LEU A 222 -14.93 -8.66 5.28
N ARG A 223 -14.77 -9.56 6.25
CA ARG A 223 -13.82 -9.36 7.36
C ARG A 223 -12.69 -10.35 7.23
N HIS A 224 -11.46 -9.82 7.14
CA HIS A 224 -10.27 -10.66 7.08
C HIS A 224 -10.04 -11.49 8.35
N GLY A 225 -9.25 -12.57 8.24
CA GLY A 225 -8.65 -13.28 9.36
C GLY A 225 -7.47 -12.48 9.91
N PRO A 226 -6.28 -12.50 9.26
CA PRO A 226 -5.16 -11.66 9.69
C PRO A 226 -5.51 -10.17 9.61
N GLY A 227 -5.25 -9.44 10.69
CA GLY A 227 -5.49 -8.00 10.78
C GLY A 227 -6.95 -7.60 10.99
N HIS A 228 -7.91 -8.50 10.87
CA HIS A 228 -9.34 -8.34 11.11
C HIS A 228 -10.00 -7.10 10.46
N ASN A 229 -9.41 -6.49 9.45
CA ASN A 229 -10.01 -5.35 8.76
C ASN A 229 -11.23 -5.78 7.94
N LEU A 230 -12.20 -4.87 7.85
CA LEU A 230 -13.27 -4.94 6.86
C LEU A 230 -12.73 -4.43 5.53
N ALA A 231 -13.00 -5.14 4.45
CA ALA A 231 -12.41 -4.82 3.15
C ALA A 231 -13.36 -5.08 1.98
N THR A 232 -13.13 -4.35 0.88
CA THR A 232 -13.66 -4.62 -0.45
C THR A 232 -12.62 -4.31 -1.50
N TYR A 233 -12.63 -5.05 -2.61
CA TYR A 233 -11.62 -4.97 -3.66
C TYR A 233 -12.25 -4.73 -5.02
N HIS A 234 -11.64 -3.86 -5.81
CA HIS A 234 -12.01 -3.60 -7.19
C HIS A 234 -10.74 -3.38 -8.02
N ARG A 235 -10.90 -3.18 -9.34
CA ARG A 235 -9.77 -2.81 -10.20
C ARG A 235 -9.85 -1.36 -10.64
N ASN A 236 -8.70 -0.72 -10.72
CA ASN A 236 -8.57 0.57 -11.38
C ASN A 236 -8.51 0.38 -12.92
N PRO A 237 -8.51 1.47 -13.72
CA PRO A 237 -8.44 1.36 -15.19
C PRO A 237 -7.20 0.64 -15.73
N ASP A 238 -6.11 0.61 -15.00
CA ASP A 238 -4.87 -0.09 -15.34
C ASP A 238 -4.86 -1.56 -14.86
N ASP A 239 -6.03 -2.14 -14.60
CA ASP A 239 -6.22 -3.51 -14.10
C ASP A 239 -5.49 -3.82 -12.77
N GLN A 240 -5.06 -2.80 -12.02
CA GLN A 240 -4.44 -2.95 -10.71
C GLN A 240 -5.52 -3.10 -9.64
N VAL A 241 -5.27 -4.00 -8.69
CA VAL A 241 -6.21 -4.23 -7.58
C VAL A 241 -6.08 -3.13 -6.53
N ILE A 242 -7.21 -2.53 -6.19
CA ILE A 242 -7.36 -1.53 -5.12
C ILE A 242 -8.23 -2.13 -4.02
N GLU A 243 -7.73 -2.06 -2.80
CA GLU A 243 -8.47 -2.38 -1.58
C GLU A 243 -8.99 -1.10 -0.92
N LEU A 244 -10.22 -1.15 -0.46
CA LEU A 244 -10.76 -0.18 0.51
C LEU A 244 -10.97 -0.91 1.83
N PHE A 245 -10.44 -0.37 2.92
CA PHE A 245 -10.53 -1.06 4.22
C PHE A 245 -10.80 -0.11 5.38
N CYS A 246 -11.30 -0.67 6.48
CA CYS A 246 -11.41 0.00 7.77
C CYS A 246 -11.23 -1.01 8.91
N GLU A 247 -11.09 -0.52 10.15
CA GLU A 247 -11.01 -1.35 11.36
C GLU A 247 -9.83 -2.33 11.37
N LEU A 248 -8.68 -1.95 10.83
CA LEU A 248 -7.47 -2.76 10.94
C LEU A 248 -7.01 -2.86 12.40
N ASP A 249 -6.59 -4.05 12.85
CA ASP A 249 -6.02 -4.25 14.18
C ASP A 249 -4.84 -3.32 14.44
N LYS A 250 -4.70 -2.87 15.69
CA LYS A 250 -3.66 -1.96 16.14
C LYS A 250 -2.80 -2.57 17.22
N MET A 251 -1.48 -2.51 17.06
CA MET A 251 -0.52 -2.75 18.12
C MET A 251 -0.12 -1.39 18.71
N VAL A 252 -0.77 -1.03 19.80
CA VAL A 252 -0.59 0.30 20.41
C VAL A 252 0.60 0.34 21.37
N ASP A 253 1.03 -0.83 21.85
CA ASP A 253 2.19 -0.98 22.74
C ASP A 253 3.01 -2.22 22.31
N GLU A 254 4.19 -1.96 21.77
CA GLU A 254 5.08 -3.03 21.26
C GLU A 254 5.70 -3.88 22.37
N GLU A 255 5.83 -3.36 23.60
CA GLU A 255 6.39 -4.11 24.73
C GLU A 255 5.38 -5.13 25.25
N LEU A 256 4.09 -4.80 25.22
CA LEU A 256 3.02 -5.75 25.56
C LEU A 256 2.90 -6.87 24.53
N GLY A 257 3.22 -6.59 23.26
CA GLY A 257 3.31 -7.57 22.19
C GLY A 257 1.98 -8.21 21.80
N TYR A 258 0.86 -7.49 21.94
CA TYR A 258 -0.46 -7.90 21.47
C TYR A 258 -1.23 -6.76 20.79
N PHE A 259 -2.13 -7.12 19.89
CA PHE A 259 -3.01 -6.17 19.26
C PHE A 259 -4.15 -5.75 20.19
N GLU A 260 -4.66 -4.54 19.97
CA GLU A 260 -5.80 -4.01 20.74
C GLU A 260 -6.93 -5.04 20.84
N PRO A 261 -7.42 -5.37 22.06
CA PRO A 261 -8.45 -6.37 22.23
C PRO A 261 -9.75 -5.99 21.53
N ARG A 262 -10.36 -6.98 20.89
CA ARG A 262 -11.66 -6.83 20.24
C ARG A 262 -12.61 -7.95 20.70
N PRO A 263 -13.93 -7.68 20.82
CA PRO A 263 -14.88 -8.67 21.34
C PRO A 263 -14.96 -9.96 20.52
N TRP A 264 -14.60 -9.91 19.25
CA TRP A 264 -14.66 -11.06 18.33
C TRP A 264 -13.34 -11.83 18.21
N HIS A 265 -12.27 -11.43 18.88
CA HIS A 265 -11.04 -12.23 18.92
C HIS A 265 -11.31 -13.54 19.67
N GLN A 266 -11.01 -14.68 19.03
CA GLN A 266 -11.16 -16.00 19.65
C GLN A 266 -10.05 -16.27 20.66
N ASP A 267 -8.86 -15.77 20.40
CA ASP A 267 -7.69 -15.80 21.29
C ASP A 267 -7.46 -14.43 21.94
N THR A 268 -7.26 -14.43 23.24
CA THR A 268 -7.04 -13.20 24.02
C THR A 268 -5.84 -13.40 24.95
N PRO A 269 -4.80 -12.55 24.85
CA PRO A 269 -4.65 -11.44 23.91
C PRO A 269 -4.29 -11.91 22.48
N GLN A 270 -4.75 -11.20 21.47
CA GLN A 270 -4.41 -11.44 20.08
C GLN A 270 -2.94 -11.05 19.84
N ARG A 271 -2.08 -12.03 19.57
CA ARG A 271 -0.65 -11.84 19.33
C ARG A 271 -0.26 -12.13 17.88
N PRO A 272 0.91 -11.62 17.41
CA PRO A 272 1.51 -12.09 16.17
C PRO A 272 1.60 -13.61 16.11
N LYS A 273 1.13 -14.19 15.00
CA LYS A 273 1.04 -15.64 14.84
C LYS A 273 1.08 -16.10 13.40
N THR A 274 1.14 -17.44 13.23
CA THR A 274 0.96 -18.05 11.91
C THR A 274 -0.45 -18.64 11.80
N TRP A 275 -1.19 -18.19 10.82
CA TRP A 275 -2.51 -18.66 10.45
C TRP A 275 -2.42 -19.87 9.54
N GLU A 276 -3.39 -20.76 9.60
CA GLU A 276 -3.54 -21.86 8.67
C GLU A 276 -3.87 -21.36 7.26
N ALA A 277 -3.46 -22.11 6.23
CA ALA A 277 -3.86 -21.85 4.86
C ALA A 277 -5.39 -21.85 4.73
N GLY A 278 -5.94 -20.88 3.99
CA GLY A 278 -7.39 -20.73 3.81
C GLY A 278 -8.11 -19.86 4.85
N LYS A 279 -7.46 -19.48 5.94
CA LYS A 279 -8.00 -18.55 6.94
C LYS A 279 -7.86 -17.08 6.51
N THR A 280 -8.31 -16.75 5.31
CA THR A 280 -8.19 -15.39 4.74
C THR A 280 -9.32 -14.47 5.16
N SER A 281 -10.48 -15.01 5.53
CA SER A 281 -11.64 -14.23 5.96
C SER A 281 -12.43 -14.94 7.07
N ASN A 282 -13.00 -14.16 7.97
CA ASN A 282 -13.90 -14.65 9.03
C ASN A 282 -15.35 -14.73 8.53
N TRP A 283 -15.74 -13.84 7.66
CA TRP A 283 -17.03 -13.83 6.97
C TRP A 283 -16.94 -13.01 5.67
N GLY A 284 -17.94 -13.15 4.82
CA GLY A 284 -18.03 -12.53 3.50
C GLY A 284 -17.92 -13.57 2.38
N PRO A 285 -18.06 -13.14 1.12
CA PRO A 285 -17.94 -14.03 -0.01
C PRO A 285 -16.50 -14.55 -0.17
N PRO A 286 -16.29 -15.71 -0.79
CA PRO A 286 -14.95 -16.12 -1.20
C PRO A 286 -14.39 -15.17 -2.27
N PRO A 287 -13.04 -15.08 -2.41
CA PRO A 287 -12.42 -14.30 -3.48
C PRO A 287 -12.81 -14.84 -4.85
N THR A 288 -13.07 -13.95 -5.80
CA THR A 288 -13.39 -14.33 -7.18
C THR A 288 -12.12 -14.78 -7.93
N PRO A 289 -12.26 -15.50 -9.06
CA PRO A 289 -11.14 -15.80 -9.95
C PRO A 289 -10.39 -14.54 -10.40
N GLU A 290 -11.12 -13.43 -10.59
CA GLU A 290 -10.55 -12.12 -10.93
C GLU A 290 -9.60 -11.58 -9.87
N PHE A 291 -9.92 -11.74 -8.60
CA PHE A 291 -9.03 -11.35 -7.50
C PHE A 291 -7.75 -12.21 -7.52
N HIS A 292 -7.88 -13.52 -7.75
CA HIS A 292 -6.72 -14.42 -7.78
C HIS A 292 -5.72 -14.11 -8.89
N ARG A 293 -6.18 -13.57 -10.04
CA ARG A 293 -5.30 -13.11 -11.13
C ARG A 293 -4.25 -12.06 -10.70
N ALA A 294 -4.45 -11.38 -9.58
CA ALA A 294 -3.45 -10.46 -9.04
C ALA A 294 -2.11 -11.14 -8.71
N ARG A 295 -2.11 -12.44 -8.44
CA ARG A 295 -0.90 -13.24 -8.17
C ARG A 295 -0.26 -13.79 -9.45
N ASP A 296 -1.03 -13.91 -10.53
CA ASP A 296 -0.56 -14.55 -11.75
C ASP A 296 0.47 -13.67 -12.47
N ALA A 297 1.36 -14.30 -13.21
CA ALA A 297 2.19 -13.58 -14.17
C ALA A 297 1.26 -12.91 -15.19
N VAL A 298 1.56 -11.67 -15.57
CA VAL A 298 0.89 -11.03 -16.70
C VAL A 298 1.22 -11.90 -17.92
N ALA A 299 0.21 -12.51 -18.54
CA ALA A 299 0.41 -13.20 -19.79
C ALA A 299 0.99 -12.20 -20.80
N ALA A 300 2.14 -12.53 -21.40
CA ALA A 300 2.68 -11.71 -22.47
C ALA A 300 1.57 -11.54 -23.52
N GLN A 301 1.15 -10.29 -23.76
CA GLN A 301 0.22 -10.04 -24.85
C GLN A 301 0.87 -10.54 -26.15
N PRO A 302 0.19 -11.34 -26.96
CA PRO A 302 0.74 -11.72 -28.25
C PRO A 302 1.02 -10.44 -29.04
N ALA A 303 2.25 -10.29 -29.52
CA ALA A 303 2.63 -9.19 -30.37
C ALA A 303 1.59 -9.11 -31.50
N GLN A 304 0.87 -8.01 -31.56
CA GLN A 304 0.01 -7.70 -32.71
C GLN A 304 0.94 -7.44 -33.89
N HIS A 305 0.99 -8.39 -34.83
CA HIS A 305 1.66 -8.27 -36.13
C HIS A 305 0.82 -7.46 -37.09
#